data_3dfdeb60ff8ad9e037d5090e6bcb27f9
#
_entry.id   3dfdeb60ff8ad9e037d5090e6bcb27f9
#
_cell.length_a   1.000
_cell.length_b   1.000
_cell.length_c   1.000
_cell.angle_alpha   90.00
_cell.angle_beta   90.00
_cell.angle_gamma   90.00
#
_symmetry.space_group_name_H-M   'P 1'
#
loop_
_entity.id
_entity.type
_entity.pdbx_description
1 polymer ?
#
loop_
_entity_poly.entity_id
_entity_poly.type
_entity_poly.pdbx_seq_one_letter_code
_entity_poly.pdbx_strand_id
1 'polypeptide(L)'
;MPLKIDLSKSEFGAVLKPYQILAMKDLWANPDGRSSRDVYDAVNEAMEGKGSISRASIINTLNALVDDGVLGYHEITGKGGHRRIYKPNYNEKEFKQYIAETVLRKLLHEFPEETRISLQKTALISKR
;
A
#
# COMPACT_ATOMS: atom_id res chain seq x y z
N MET A 1 -3.17 6.07 -9.05
CA MET A 1 -3.26 5.36 -7.79
C MET A 1 -3.17 3.86 -8.03
N PRO A 2 -2.27 3.13 -7.36
CA PRO A 2 -2.15 1.69 -7.56
C PRO A 2 -3.28 0.90 -6.87
N LEU A 3 -4.01 1.52 -5.96
CA LEU A 3 -5.06 0.84 -5.22
C LEU A 3 -6.28 0.64 -6.10
N LYS A 4 -6.65 -0.62 -6.29
CA LYS A 4 -7.90 -1.02 -6.95
C LYS A 4 -8.62 -1.95 -5.99
N ILE A 5 -9.94 -1.76 -5.83
CA ILE A 5 -10.70 -2.58 -4.91
C ILE A 5 -11.18 -3.85 -5.59
N ASP A 6 -10.88 -4.99 -4.95
CA ASP A 6 -11.43 -6.28 -5.30
C ASP A 6 -12.27 -6.77 -4.11
N LEU A 7 -13.58 -6.66 -4.25
CA LEU A 7 -14.51 -7.01 -3.18
C LEU A 7 -14.55 -8.52 -2.89
N SER A 8 -13.95 -9.34 -3.76
CA SER A 8 -13.88 -10.78 -3.54
C SER A 8 -12.73 -11.21 -2.63
N LYS A 9 -11.79 -10.29 -2.35
CA LYS A 9 -10.61 -10.55 -1.52
C LYS A 9 -10.79 -9.95 -0.13
N SER A 10 -10.02 -10.44 0.83
CA SER A 10 -10.10 -9.98 2.22
C SER A 10 -8.81 -9.28 2.64
N GLU A 11 -8.91 -8.49 3.70
CA GLU A 11 -7.81 -7.72 4.28
C GLU A 11 -7.12 -6.88 3.19
N PHE A 12 -5.81 -6.74 3.26
CA PHE A 12 -5.06 -5.98 2.25
C PHE A 12 -5.17 -6.56 0.85
N GLY A 13 -5.55 -7.84 0.73
CA GLY A 13 -5.80 -8.47 -0.58
C GLY A 13 -6.92 -7.78 -1.37
N ALA A 14 -7.81 -7.07 -0.68
CA ALA A 14 -8.87 -6.31 -1.35
C ALA A 14 -8.34 -5.11 -2.14
N VAL A 15 -7.15 -4.62 -1.84
CA VAL A 15 -6.60 -3.40 -2.47
C VAL A 15 -5.18 -3.56 -3.02
N LEU A 16 -4.47 -4.61 -2.65
CA LEU A 16 -3.07 -4.83 -3.05
C LEU A 16 -2.88 -6.25 -3.56
N LYS A 17 -1.94 -6.40 -4.48
CA LYS A 17 -1.48 -7.73 -4.92
C LYS A 17 -0.64 -8.38 -3.82
N PRO A 18 -0.55 -9.71 -3.79
CA PRO A 18 0.22 -10.42 -2.73
C PRO A 18 1.64 -9.89 -2.53
N TYR A 19 2.40 -9.66 -3.61
CA TYR A 19 3.77 -9.17 -3.46
C TYR A 19 3.82 -7.73 -2.93
N GLN A 20 2.80 -6.92 -3.24
CA GLN A 20 2.70 -5.55 -2.74
C GLN A 20 2.43 -5.53 -1.23
N ILE A 21 1.63 -6.48 -0.74
CA ILE A 21 1.40 -6.64 0.69
C ILE A 21 2.71 -6.99 1.41
N LEU A 22 3.48 -7.91 0.84
CA LEU A 22 4.78 -8.30 1.40
C LEU A 22 5.75 -7.11 1.42
N ALA A 23 5.74 -6.29 0.38
CA ALA A 23 6.56 -5.08 0.33
C ALA A 23 6.19 -4.10 1.43
N MET A 24 4.90 -3.84 1.63
CA MET A 24 4.44 -2.95 2.69
C MET A 24 4.78 -3.48 4.08
N LYS A 25 4.64 -4.78 4.28
CA LYS A 25 5.01 -5.40 5.57
C LYS A 25 6.49 -5.26 5.88
N ASP A 26 7.35 -5.40 4.87
CA ASP A 26 8.78 -5.15 5.02
C ASP A 26 9.07 -3.69 5.44
N LEU A 27 8.40 -2.75 4.79
CA LEU A 27 8.55 -1.33 5.10
C LEU A 27 8.07 -1.00 6.52
N TRP A 28 6.94 -1.56 6.94
CA TRP A 28 6.45 -1.35 8.30
C TRP A 28 7.37 -1.96 9.36
N ALA A 29 8.02 -3.07 9.03
CA ALA A 29 9.01 -3.68 9.92
C ALA A 29 10.32 -2.88 9.97
N ASN A 30 10.58 -2.02 8.98
CA ASN A 30 11.82 -1.24 8.86
C ASN A 30 11.49 0.24 8.59
N PRO A 31 10.83 0.92 9.54
CA PRO A 31 10.30 2.27 9.30
C PRO A 31 11.37 3.34 9.07
N ASP A 32 12.62 3.06 9.41
CA ASP A 32 13.74 4.00 9.18
C ASP A 32 14.16 4.06 7.71
N GLY A 33 13.77 3.07 6.92
CA GLY A 33 13.97 3.10 5.48
C GLY A 33 14.53 1.82 4.90
N ARG A 34 14.14 1.56 3.65
CA ARG A 34 14.60 0.40 2.87
C ARG A 34 14.84 0.83 1.43
N SER A 35 15.92 0.33 0.84
CA SER A 35 16.15 0.50 -0.60
C SER A 35 15.24 -0.45 -1.38
N SER A 36 15.08 -0.21 -2.69
CA SER A 36 14.34 -1.14 -3.55
C SER A 36 14.96 -2.53 -3.55
N ARG A 37 16.28 -2.61 -3.44
CA ARG A 37 16.99 -3.90 -3.35
C ARG A 37 16.62 -4.67 -2.09
N ASP A 38 16.59 -3.96 -0.96
CA ASP A 38 16.20 -4.55 0.33
C ASP A 38 14.78 -5.11 0.27
N VAL A 39 13.85 -4.34 -0.28
CA VAL A 39 12.45 -4.76 -0.42
C VAL A 39 12.35 -5.95 -1.38
N TYR A 40 13.05 -5.89 -2.51
CA TYR A 40 13.10 -6.97 -3.48
C TYR A 40 13.56 -8.28 -2.84
N ASP A 41 14.67 -8.24 -2.10
CA ASP A 41 15.20 -9.42 -1.43
C ASP A 41 14.21 -9.97 -0.39
N ALA A 42 13.62 -9.10 0.42
CA ALA A 42 12.67 -9.49 1.45
C ALA A 42 11.39 -10.11 0.88
N VAL A 43 10.87 -9.53 -0.20
CA VAL A 43 9.64 -10.03 -0.85
C VAL A 43 9.88 -11.42 -1.44
N ASN A 44 10.98 -11.59 -2.19
CA ASN A 44 11.28 -12.87 -2.82
C ASN A 44 11.59 -13.97 -1.78
N GLU A 45 12.26 -13.61 -0.69
CA GLU A 45 12.48 -14.53 0.43
C GLU A 45 11.16 -14.96 1.06
N ALA A 46 10.26 -14.01 1.29
CA ALA A 46 8.95 -14.30 1.88
C ALA A 46 8.06 -15.17 0.97
N MET A 47 8.28 -15.14 -0.34
CA MET A 47 7.53 -15.99 -1.28
C MET A 47 7.94 -17.46 -1.24
N GLU A 48 9.08 -17.77 -0.64
CA GLU A 48 9.53 -19.14 -0.35
C GLU A 48 9.45 -20.12 -1.54
N GLY A 49 9.90 -19.66 -2.71
CA GLY A 49 9.89 -20.51 -3.90
C GLY A 49 8.54 -20.68 -4.56
N LYS A 50 7.50 -20.04 -4.06
CA LYS A 50 6.16 -20.04 -4.67
C LYS A 50 6.03 -19.03 -5.82
N GLY A 51 7.14 -18.73 -6.43
CA GLY A 51 7.25 -17.74 -7.47
C GLY A 51 8.28 -16.69 -7.09
N SER A 52 8.46 -15.72 -7.97
CA SER A 52 9.34 -14.58 -7.73
C SER A 52 8.75 -13.35 -8.39
N ILE A 53 9.16 -12.19 -7.90
CA ILE A 53 8.76 -10.92 -8.49
C ILE A 53 9.99 -10.22 -9.04
N SER A 54 9.84 -9.52 -10.16
CA SER A 54 10.95 -8.81 -10.78
C SER A 54 11.31 -7.55 -9.99
N ARG A 55 12.55 -7.13 -10.14
CA ARG A 55 13.00 -5.88 -9.54
C ARG A 55 12.23 -4.67 -10.08
N ALA A 56 11.93 -4.69 -11.38
CA ALA A 56 11.14 -3.64 -12.01
C ALA A 56 9.75 -3.52 -11.40
N SER A 57 9.08 -4.63 -11.10
CA SER A 57 7.77 -4.62 -10.46
C SER A 57 7.83 -4.02 -9.06
N ILE A 58 8.87 -4.34 -8.30
CA ILE A 58 9.07 -3.75 -6.96
C ILE A 58 9.29 -2.24 -7.07
N ILE A 59 10.18 -1.81 -7.95
CA ILE A 59 10.49 -0.37 -8.13
C ILE A 59 9.23 0.39 -8.58
N ASN A 60 8.49 -0.15 -9.52
CA ASN A 60 7.27 0.49 -10.02
C ASN A 60 6.22 0.61 -8.91
N THR A 61 6.06 -0.42 -8.08
CA THR A 61 5.15 -0.39 -6.94
C THR A 61 5.56 0.68 -5.92
N LEU A 62 6.84 0.70 -5.54
CA LEU A 62 7.34 1.66 -4.55
C LEU A 62 7.16 3.09 -5.05
N ASN A 63 7.51 3.35 -6.30
CA ASN A 63 7.38 4.70 -6.86
C ASN A 63 5.92 5.13 -7.02
N ALA A 64 5.03 4.21 -7.38
CA ALA A 64 3.60 4.50 -7.44
C ALA A 64 3.03 4.85 -6.05
N LEU A 65 3.47 4.14 -5.02
CA LEU A 65 3.06 4.44 -3.64
C LEU A 65 3.64 5.77 -3.14
N VAL A 66 4.83 6.15 -3.60
CA VAL A 66 5.38 7.49 -3.34
C VAL A 66 4.49 8.56 -4.00
N ASP A 67 4.12 8.37 -5.25
CA ASP A 67 3.28 9.32 -5.98
C ASP A 67 1.92 9.50 -5.29
N ASP A 68 1.40 8.47 -4.66
CA ASP A 68 0.11 8.54 -3.92
C ASP A 68 0.27 9.04 -2.48
N GLY A 69 1.49 9.31 -2.03
CA GLY A 69 1.73 9.80 -0.67
C GLY A 69 1.71 8.72 0.41
N VAL A 70 1.63 7.45 0.03
CA VAL A 70 1.67 6.31 0.98
C VAL A 70 3.08 6.10 1.51
N LEU A 71 4.08 6.31 0.66
CA LEU A 71 5.50 6.25 1.03
C LEU A 71 6.16 7.58 0.82
N GLY A 72 7.16 7.87 1.62
CA GLY A 72 8.13 8.91 1.36
C GLY A 72 9.48 8.29 1.00
N TYR A 73 10.45 9.12 0.69
CA TYR A 73 11.81 8.65 0.43
C TYR A 73 12.81 9.76 0.64
N HIS A 74 14.05 9.35 0.85
CA HIS A 74 15.20 10.25 0.69
C HIS A 74 16.20 9.58 -0.24
N GLU A 75 17.04 10.37 -0.89
CA GLU A 75 18.06 9.86 -1.79
C GLU A 75 19.39 9.79 -1.08
N ILE A 76 20.14 8.73 -1.35
CA ILE A 76 21.53 8.62 -0.94
C ILE A 76 22.38 8.46 -2.19
N THR A 77 23.59 9.03 -2.12
CA THR A 77 24.59 8.90 -3.18
C THR A 77 25.74 8.04 -2.67
N GLY A 78 26.29 7.24 -3.56
CA GLY A 78 27.40 6.37 -3.24
C GLY A 78 28.07 5.87 -4.51
N LYS A 79 28.91 4.87 -4.41
CA LYS A 79 29.69 4.33 -5.53
C LYS A 79 28.84 3.80 -6.68
N GLY A 80 27.55 3.51 -6.46
CA GLY A 80 26.61 3.05 -7.47
C GLY A 80 25.68 4.14 -8.01
N GLY A 81 25.92 5.43 -7.67
CA GLY A 81 25.05 6.54 -8.06
C GLY A 81 23.99 6.84 -7.02
N HIS A 82 22.86 7.37 -7.47
CA HIS A 82 21.76 7.74 -6.60
C HIS A 82 20.81 6.56 -6.37
N ARG A 83 20.31 6.42 -5.14
CA ARG A 83 19.24 5.47 -4.85
C ARG A 83 18.28 6.05 -3.83
N ARG A 84 17.02 5.63 -3.92
CA ARG A 84 15.99 6.04 -2.99
C ARG A 84 15.94 5.09 -1.80
N ILE A 85 15.78 5.65 -0.62
CA ILE A 85 15.48 4.91 0.60
C ILE A 85 14.04 5.24 0.95
N TYR A 86 13.16 4.25 0.82
CA TYR A 86 11.73 4.41 1.01
C TYR A 86 11.35 4.24 2.47
N LYS A 87 10.39 5.06 2.92
CA LYS A 87 9.87 5.03 4.29
C LYS A 87 8.35 5.06 4.25
N PRO A 88 7.67 4.32 5.13
CA PRO A 88 6.21 4.42 5.19
C PRO A 88 5.79 5.75 5.82
N ASN A 89 4.85 6.45 5.15
CA ASN A 89 4.21 7.64 5.72
C ASN A 89 3.08 7.26 6.66
N TYR A 90 2.57 6.03 6.53
CA TYR A 90 1.51 5.48 7.37
C TYR A 90 1.98 4.16 7.95
N ASN A 91 1.74 3.94 9.24
CA ASN A 91 1.90 2.60 9.80
C ASN A 91 0.75 1.71 9.31
N GLU A 92 0.74 0.43 9.71
CA GLU A 92 -0.26 -0.51 9.22
C GLU A 92 -1.70 -0.06 9.51
N LYS A 93 -1.95 0.41 10.74
CA LYS A 93 -3.26 0.89 11.16
C LYS A 93 -3.66 2.15 10.39
N GLU A 94 -2.75 3.10 10.28
CA GLU A 94 -2.98 4.34 9.53
C GLU A 94 -3.23 4.08 8.05
N PHE A 95 -2.57 3.08 7.49
CA PHE A 95 -2.79 2.70 6.10
C PHE A 95 -4.19 2.12 5.89
N LYS A 96 -4.69 1.31 6.82
CA LYS A 96 -6.08 0.83 6.78
C LYS A 96 -7.08 1.99 6.78
N GLN A 97 -6.83 2.98 7.61
CA GLN A 97 -7.66 4.19 7.65
C GLN A 97 -7.56 4.98 6.35
N TYR A 98 -6.35 5.12 5.80
CA TYR A 98 -6.13 5.77 4.51
C TYR A 98 -6.94 5.10 3.40
N ILE A 99 -6.93 3.76 3.35
CA ILE A 99 -7.72 3.00 2.37
C ILE A 99 -9.20 3.34 2.50
N ALA A 100 -9.74 3.24 3.71
CA ALA A 100 -11.16 3.51 3.96
C ALA A 100 -11.55 4.93 3.56
N GLU A 101 -10.76 5.92 3.96
CA GLU A 101 -11.02 7.32 3.63
C GLU A 101 -10.94 7.59 2.13
N THR A 102 -9.96 6.99 1.45
CA THR A 102 -9.80 7.16 0.00
C THR A 102 -11.04 6.63 -0.74
N VAL A 103 -11.52 5.47 -0.36
CA VAL A 103 -12.72 4.86 -0.95
C VAL A 103 -13.95 5.71 -0.66
N LEU A 104 -14.13 6.13 0.59
CA LEU A 104 -15.28 6.95 0.97
C LEU A 104 -15.30 8.28 0.24
N ARG A 105 -14.15 8.94 0.09
CA ARG A 105 -14.08 10.20 -0.66
C ARG A 105 -14.47 10.00 -2.12
N LYS A 106 -14.03 8.92 -2.73
CA LYS A 106 -14.40 8.61 -4.12
C LYS A 106 -15.90 8.42 -4.24
N LEU A 107 -16.49 7.63 -3.36
CA LEU A 107 -17.94 7.38 -3.37
C LEU A 107 -18.73 8.64 -3.09
N LEU A 108 -18.30 9.47 -2.14
CA LEU A 108 -18.96 10.74 -1.84
C LEU A 108 -18.88 11.72 -3.01
N HIS A 109 -17.79 11.68 -3.78
CA HIS A 109 -17.65 12.51 -4.97
C HIS A 109 -18.55 12.05 -6.09
N GLU A 110 -18.60 10.74 -6.36
CA GLU A 110 -19.36 10.18 -7.47
C GLU A 110 -20.86 10.04 -7.16
N PHE A 111 -21.21 9.62 -5.94
CA PHE A 111 -22.58 9.32 -5.52
C PHE A 111 -22.85 9.94 -4.14
N PRO A 112 -22.91 11.30 -4.04
CA PRO A 112 -22.95 11.97 -2.73
C PRO A 112 -24.14 11.62 -1.86
N GLU A 113 -25.35 11.65 -2.42
CA GLU A 113 -26.57 11.35 -1.63
C GLU A 113 -26.66 9.90 -1.22
N GLU A 114 -26.46 9.01 -2.18
CA GLU A 114 -26.56 7.56 -1.95
C GLU A 114 -25.53 7.08 -0.96
N THR A 115 -24.31 7.65 -1.03
CA THR A 115 -23.24 7.31 -0.11
C THR A 115 -23.58 7.75 1.32
N ARG A 116 -24.14 8.96 1.50
CA ARG A 116 -24.54 9.44 2.84
C ARG A 116 -25.63 8.55 3.44
N ILE A 117 -26.61 8.17 2.64
CA ILE A 117 -27.68 7.27 3.09
C ILE A 117 -27.10 5.91 3.48
N SER A 118 -26.21 5.37 2.66
CA SER A 118 -25.58 4.08 2.89
C SER A 118 -24.71 4.08 4.15
N LEU A 119 -23.99 5.17 4.40
CA LEU A 119 -23.18 5.31 5.61
C LEU A 119 -24.04 5.26 6.88
N GLN A 120 -25.20 5.93 6.86
CA GLN A 120 -26.11 5.89 8.00
C GLN A 120 -26.62 4.47 8.25
N LYS A 121 -27.01 3.76 7.20
CA LYS A 121 -27.50 2.39 7.31
C LYS A 121 -26.41 1.42 7.80
N THR A 122 -25.20 1.51 7.25
CA THR A 122 -24.10 0.62 7.64
C THR A 122 -23.60 0.90 9.04
N ALA A 123 -23.62 2.16 9.49
CA ALA A 123 -23.28 2.51 10.86
C ALA A 123 -24.23 1.86 11.87
N LEU A 124 -25.53 1.80 11.57
CA LEU A 124 -26.50 1.13 12.41
C LEU A 124 -26.26 -0.38 12.46
N ILE A 125 -25.91 -0.99 11.33
CA ILE A 125 -25.62 -2.42 11.24
C ILE A 125 -24.36 -2.75 12.05
N SER A 126 -23.29 -1.95 11.93
CA SER A 126 -22.01 -2.20 12.57
C SER A 126 -22.06 -2.05 14.10
N LYS A 127 -23.07 -1.37 14.65
CA LYS A 127 -23.26 -1.22 16.09
C LYS A 127 -23.95 -2.42 16.74
N ARG A 128 -24.43 -3.35 15.93
CA ARG A 128 -25.05 -4.58 16.40
C ARG A 128 -24.00 -5.69 16.44
#